data_d85f7959077f56f1666a06cc301c4772
#
_entry.id   d85f7959077f56f1666a06cc301c4772
#
_cell.length_a   1.000
_cell.length_b   1.000
_cell.length_c   1.000
_cell.angle_alpha   90.00
_cell.angle_beta   90.00
_cell.angle_gamma   90.00
#
_symmetry.space_group_name_H-M   'P 1'
#
loop_
_entity.id
_entity.type
_entity.pdbx_description
1 polymer ?
#
loop_
_entity_poly.entity_id
_entity_poly.type
_entity_poly.pdbx_seq_one_letter_code
_entity_poly.pdbx_strand_id
1 'polypeptide(L)'
;DLVFENYEVDNVKSKTDLHIVGELENKNIDTGAGLERLAYLMQGKQNIYETDEVFPVIEAAQKLSGRTYGDDESMDVRFRIVADHVRSALMIMSDGVRPSNNGRGYVLRRLLRRTVKAMRELGVTGPVMPTLLPTSKAAMEPSYPELNNTFHDVSEAAYGEEDAFRRTLESGTEIF
;
A
#
# COMPACT_ATOMS: atom_id res chain seq x y z
N ASP A 1 10.16 5.31 -20.79
CA ASP A 1 9.32 5.21 -22.00
C ASP A 1 8.83 3.78 -22.14
N LEU A 2 7.53 3.61 -22.33
CA LEU A 2 6.94 2.33 -22.68
C LEU A 2 6.71 2.33 -24.19
N VAL A 3 7.38 1.41 -24.87
CA VAL A 3 7.14 1.15 -26.29
C VAL A 3 6.19 -0.03 -26.36
N PHE A 4 5.01 0.18 -26.91
CA PHE A 4 4.05 -0.90 -27.16
C PHE A 4 4.31 -1.46 -28.55
N GLU A 5 4.37 -2.77 -28.67
CA GLU A 5 4.27 -3.43 -29.95
C GLU A 5 2.82 -3.31 -30.42
N ASN A 6 2.62 -2.71 -31.59
CA ASN A 6 1.30 -2.46 -32.15
C ASN A 6 1.10 -3.34 -33.37
N TYR A 7 0.29 -4.38 -33.22
CA TYR A 7 0.00 -5.33 -34.27
C TYR A 7 -1.47 -5.31 -34.64
N GLU A 8 -1.73 -5.46 -35.93
CA GLU A 8 -3.04 -5.81 -36.43
C GLU A 8 -3.27 -7.31 -36.20
N VAL A 9 -4.38 -7.66 -35.57
CA VAL A 9 -4.72 -9.05 -35.23
C VAL A 9 -6.11 -9.38 -35.76
N ASP A 10 -6.27 -10.55 -36.40
CA ASP A 10 -7.54 -11.00 -36.94
C ASP A 10 -8.25 -12.05 -36.06
N ASN A 11 -7.52 -12.67 -35.12
CA ASN A 11 -8.10 -13.66 -34.22
C ASN A 11 -7.45 -13.59 -32.86
N VAL A 12 -8.26 -13.28 -31.83
CA VAL A 12 -7.84 -13.16 -30.42
C VAL A 12 -8.52 -14.26 -29.63
N LYS A 13 -7.80 -15.33 -29.29
CA LYS A 13 -8.31 -16.43 -28.44
C LYS A 13 -8.00 -16.18 -26.98
N SER A 14 -6.86 -15.60 -26.70
CA SER A 14 -6.44 -15.19 -25.34
C SER A 14 -5.41 -14.05 -25.42
N LYS A 15 -4.98 -13.50 -24.28
CA LYS A 15 -3.94 -12.45 -24.24
C LYS A 15 -2.58 -12.90 -24.79
N THR A 16 -2.35 -14.20 -24.90
CA THR A 16 -1.10 -14.81 -25.39
C THR A 16 -1.27 -15.63 -26.66
N ASP A 17 -2.50 -15.81 -27.15
CA ASP A 17 -2.82 -16.54 -28.37
C ASP A 17 -3.49 -15.56 -29.35
N LEU A 18 -2.63 -14.83 -30.06
CA LEU A 18 -3.00 -13.79 -31.03
C LEU A 18 -2.46 -14.18 -32.39
N HIS A 19 -3.31 -14.12 -33.43
CA HIS A 19 -2.82 -14.22 -34.79
C HIS A 19 -2.52 -12.83 -35.36
N ILE A 20 -1.23 -12.54 -35.51
CA ILE A 20 -0.71 -11.25 -35.99
C ILE A 20 -0.75 -11.25 -37.49
N VAL A 21 -1.45 -10.29 -38.11
CA VAL A 21 -1.58 -10.09 -39.55
C VAL A 21 -0.51 -9.12 -40.07
N GLY A 22 -0.18 -8.11 -39.28
CA GLY A 22 0.81 -7.09 -39.64
C GLY A 22 1.07 -6.10 -38.51
N GLU A 23 1.91 -5.10 -38.79
CA GLU A 23 2.10 -3.95 -37.90
C GLU A 23 1.03 -2.89 -38.16
N LEU A 24 0.57 -2.22 -37.10
CA LEU A 24 -0.31 -1.07 -37.26
C LEU A 24 0.42 0.08 -37.94
N GLU A 25 -0.28 0.80 -38.79
CA GLU A 25 0.22 1.95 -39.54
C GLU A 25 0.69 3.08 -38.60
N ASN A 26 -0.03 3.28 -37.51
CA ASN A 26 0.31 4.24 -36.46
C ASN A 26 0.97 3.52 -35.28
N LYS A 27 2.22 3.91 -34.97
CA LYS A 27 2.94 3.44 -33.79
C LYS A 27 2.53 4.29 -32.58
N ASN A 28 2.05 3.63 -31.53
CA ASN A 28 1.71 4.30 -30.27
C ASN A 28 2.93 4.21 -29.34
N ILE A 29 3.38 5.38 -28.88
CA ILE A 29 4.42 5.51 -27.86
C ILE A 29 3.75 6.17 -26.66
N ASP A 30 3.84 5.53 -25.51
CA ASP A 30 3.39 6.11 -24.25
C ASP A 30 4.58 6.28 -23.33
N THR A 31 4.54 7.36 -22.55
CA THR A 31 5.54 7.65 -21.53
C THR A 31 4.87 7.59 -20.17
N GLY A 32 5.47 6.85 -19.26
CA GLY A 32 5.01 6.76 -17.88
C GLY A 32 6.13 7.05 -16.90
N ALA A 33 5.85 7.91 -15.93
CA ALA A 33 6.71 8.12 -14.78
C ALA A 33 5.86 8.00 -13.52
N GLY A 34 6.35 7.30 -12.51
CA GLY A 34 5.67 7.27 -11.21
C GLY A 34 5.77 8.63 -10.53
N LEU A 35 4.65 9.15 -10.03
CA LEU A 35 4.60 10.43 -9.31
C LEU A 35 5.61 10.44 -8.15
N GLU A 36 5.64 9.39 -7.36
CA GLU A 36 6.54 9.26 -6.22
C GLU A 36 8.01 9.23 -6.62
N ARG A 37 8.32 8.70 -7.83
CA ARG A 37 9.69 8.73 -8.37
C ARG A 37 10.14 10.16 -8.71
N LEU A 38 9.26 10.95 -9.29
CA LEU A 38 9.53 12.35 -9.55
C LEU A 38 9.62 13.14 -8.23
N ALA A 39 8.70 12.88 -7.30
CA ALA A 39 8.65 13.56 -6.02
C ALA A 39 9.94 13.39 -5.21
N TYR A 40 10.45 12.15 -5.03
CA TYR A 40 11.66 11.95 -4.23
C TYR A 40 12.89 12.59 -4.87
N LEU A 41 12.98 12.59 -6.21
CA LEU A 41 14.06 13.27 -6.93
C LEU A 41 13.99 14.79 -6.72
N MET A 42 12.82 15.39 -6.87
CA MET A 42 12.61 16.83 -6.69
C MET A 42 12.82 17.27 -5.24
N GLN A 43 12.50 16.42 -4.27
CA GLN A 43 12.71 16.66 -2.85
C GLN A 43 14.13 16.32 -2.37
N GLY A 44 15.01 15.84 -3.26
CA GLY A 44 16.39 15.46 -2.91
C GLY A 44 16.48 14.28 -1.94
N LYS A 45 15.49 13.38 -1.97
CA LYS A 45 15.42 12.20 -1.11
C LYS A 45 16.12 11.00 -1.74
N GLN A 46 16.42 9.97 -0.93
CA GLN A 46 17.09 8.76 -1.42
C GLN A 46 16.12 7.76 -2.04
N ASN A 47 14.86 7.78 -1.60
CA ASN A 47 13.83 6.86 -2.06
C ASN A 47 12.42 7.44 -1.86
N ILE A 48 11.41 6.76 -2.41
CA ILE A 48 10.01 7.19 -2.37
C ILE A 48 9.42 7.23 -0.95
N TYR A 49 9.95 6.46 -0.01
CA TYR A 49 9.45 6.38 1.37
C TYR A 49 9.82 7.60 2.22
N GLU A 50 10.78 8.40 1.75
CA GLU A 50 11.23 9.62 2.43
C GLU A 50 10.51 10.89 1.94
N THR A 51 9.56 10.74 1.00
CA THR A 51 8.75 11.87 0.50
C THR A 51 7.78 12.37 1.56
N ASP A 52 7.38 13.61 1.44
CA ASP A 52 6.47 14.30 2.35
C ASP A 52 5.10 13.63 2.51
N GLU A 53 4.61 12.92 1.51
CA GLU A 53 3.35 12.17 1.60
C GLU A 53 3.47 10.79 2.27
N VAL A 54 4.66 10.18 2.23
CA VAL A 54 4.86 8.81 2.73
C VAL A 54 5.54 8.78 4.09
N PHE A 55 6.53 9.63 4.30
CA PHE A 55 7.35 9.65 5.51
C PHE A 55 6.58 9.88 6.83
N PRO A 56 5.48 10.66 6.87
CA PRO A 56 4.70 10.82 8.10
C PRO A 56 4.21 9.50 8.73
N VAL A 57 3.91 8.48 7.92
CA VAL A 57 3.53 7.16 8.43
C VAL A 57 4.73 6.44 9.04
N ILE A 58 5.92 6.59 8.45
CA ILE A 58 7.18 6.08 9.03
C ILE A 58 7.46 6.76 10.37
N GLU A 59 7.31 8.08 10.46
CA GLU A 59 7.48 8.81 11.73
C GLU A 59 6.51 8.32 12.82
N ALA A 60 5.26 8.07 12.46
CA ALA A 60 4.28 7.51 13.38
C ALA A 60 4.69 6.09 13.85
N ALA A 61 5.17 5.26 12.92
CA ALA A 61 5.67 3.93 13.24
C ALA A 61 6.93 3.95 14.13
N GLN A 62 7.83 4.90 13.91
CA GLN A 62 8.99 5.15 14.80
C GLN A 62 8.54 5.49 16.22
N LYS A 63 7.58 6.41 16.36
CA LYS A 63 7.05 6.81 17.67
C LYS A 63 6.40 5.64 18.42
N LEU A 64 5.68 4.77 17.71
CA LEU A 64 5.06 3.58 18.28
C LEU A 64 6.08 2.51 18.70
N SER A 65 7.13 2.33 17.91
CA SER A 65 8.12 1.26 18.11
C SER A 65 9.31 1.67 18.98
N GLY A 66 9.56 2.97 19.12
CA GLY A 66 10.79 3.49 19.74
C GLY A 66 12.07 3.23 18.92
N ARG A 67 11.93 2.82 17.64
CA ARG A 67 13.04 2.56 16.72
C ARG A 67 13.15 3.69 15.70
N THR A 68 14.34 3.87 15.13
CA THR A 68 14.64 4.90 14.14
C THR A 68 14.79 4.27 12.76
N TYR A 69 14.14 4.83 11.76
CA TYR A 69 14.33 4.49 10.33
C TYR A 69 15.71 4.98 9.89
N GLY A 70 16.46 4.14 9.21
CA GLY A 70 17.82 4.40 8.74
C GLY A 70 18.93 3.80 9.63
N ASP A 71 18.60 3.29 10.82
CA ASP A 71 19.60 2.69 11.73
C ASP A 71 19.91 1.23 11.37
N ASP A 72 18.95 0.49 10.82
CA ASP A 72 19.07 -0.92 10.49
C ASP A 72 18.27 -1.24 9.22
N GLU A 73 18.96 -1.62 8.15
CA GLU A 73 18.35 -1.92 6.86
C GLU A 73 17.27 -3.02 6.94
N SER A 74 17.44 -3.99 7.80
CA SER A 74 16.45 -5.06 7.99
C SER A 74 15.16 -4.53 8.63
N MET A 75 15.27 -3.58 9.54
CA MET A 75 14.13 -2.90 10.17
C MET A 75 13.51 -1.86 9.24
N ASP A 76 14.29 -1.18 8.41
CA ASP A 76 13.82 -0.24 7.42
C ASP A 76 12.82 -0.87 6.45
N VAL A 77 13.05 -2.11 6.06
CA VAL A 77 12.08 -2.87 5.25
C VAL A 77 10.71 -2.96 5.94
N ARG A 78 10.67 -3.09 7.28
CA ARG A 78 9.42 -3.14 8.06
C ARG A 78 8.71 -1.80 8.05
N PHE A 79 9.44 -0.70 8.24
CA PHE A 79 8.89 0.65 8.13
C PHE A 79 8.33 0.93 6.74
N ARG A 80 9.03 0.53 5.68
CA ARG A 80 8.58 0.68 4.30
C ARG A 80 7.30 -0.12 4.01
N ILE A 81 7.23 -1.36 4.50
CA ILE A 81 6.01 -2.20 4.42
C ILE A 81 4.84 -1.48 5.11
N VAL A 82 5.05 -0.94 6.31
CA VAL A 82 4.00 -0.22 7.05
C VAL A 82 3.49 0.97 6.25
N ALA A 83 4.37 1.84 5.78
CA ALA A 83 4.00 3.03 5.04
C ALA A 83 3.27 2.72 3.72
N ASP A 84 3.80 1.78 2.94
CA ASP A 84 3.20 1.35 1.67
C ASP A 84 1.81 0.73 1.88
N HIS A 85 1.70 -0.18 2.84
CA HIS A 85 0.47 -0.95 3.02
C HIS A 85 -0.65 -0.15 3.68
N VAL A 86 -0.33 0.75 4.62
CA VAL A 86 -1.34 1.62 5.25
C VAL A 86 -1.95 2.57 4.22
N ARG A 87 -1.10 3.22 3.40
CA ARG A 87 -1.54 4.11 2.32
C ARG A 87 -2.41 3.36 1.30
N SER A 88 -1.95 2.22 0.83
CA SER A 88 -2.68 1.39 -0.13
C SER A 88 -4.01 0.90 0.45
N ALA A 89 -4.02 0.43 1.70
CA ALA A 89 -5.23 -0.04 2.35
C ALA A 89 -6.26 1.09 2.54
N LEU A 90 -5.82 2.29 2.92
CA LEU A 90 -6.67 3.47 3.05
C LEU A 90 -7.42 3.76 1.73
N MET A 91 -6.69 3.83 0.62
CA MET A 91 -7.28 4.13 -0.69
C MET A 91 -8.22 3.02 -1.17
N ILE A 92 -7.79 1.76 -1.07
CA ILE A 92 -8.61 0.61 -1.47
C ILE A 92 -9.93 0.56 -0.66
N MET A 93 -9.89 0.88 0.65
CA MET A 93 -11.09 0.92 1.48
C MET A 93 -11.96 2.14 1.17
N SER A 94 -11.37 3.28 0.86
CA SER A 94 -12.10 4.47 0.44
C SER A 94 -12.87 4.24 -0.87
N ASP A 95 -12.32 3.41 -1.77
CA ASP A 95 -12.99 2.93 -2.99
C ASP A 95 -14.07 1.85 -2.74
N GLY A 96 -14.42 1.62 -1.47
CA GLY A 96 -15.52 0.74 -1.07
C GLY A 96 -15.16 -0.74 -0.90
N VAL A 97 -13.90 -1.14 -1.05
CA VAL A 97 -13.49 -2.53 -0.78
C VAL A 97 -13.44 -2.77 0.73
N ARG A 98 -13.88 -3.94 1.16
CA ARG A 98 -13.81 -4.37 2.57
C ARG A 98 -12.97 -5.64 2.71
N PRO A 99 -12.28 -5.85 3.85
CA PRO A 99 -11.50 -7.06 4.10
C PRO A 99 -12.39 -8.31 3.99
N SER A 100 -11.94 -9.30 3.23
CA SER A 100 -12.69 -10.55 3.03
C SER A 100 -11.75 -11.74 2.76
N ASN A 101 -12.34 -12.93 2.56
CA ASN A 101 -11.57 -14.14 2.27
C ASN A 101 -11.28 -14.34 0.78
N ASN A 102 -11.91 -13.57 -0.10
CA ASN A 102 -11.84 -13.77 -1.55
C ASN A 102 -11.60 -12.47 -2.30
N GLY A 103 -11.08 -12.57 -3.52
CA GLY A 103 -10.95 -11.47 -4.48
C GLY A 103 -10.14 -10.29 -3.94
N ARG A 104 -10.59 -9.06 -4.24
CA ARG A 104 -9.92 -7.82 -3.83
C ARG A 104 -9.86 -7.64 -2.31
N GLY A 105 -10.91 -8.05 -1.61
CA GLY A 105 -10.96 -7.98 -0.14
C GLY A 105 -9.94 -8.88 0.55
N TYR A 106 -9.56 -10.00 -0.06
CA TYR A 106 -8.47 -10.85 0.43
C TYR A 106 -7.11 -10.15 0.32
N VAL A 107 -6.86 -9.46 -0.79
CA VAL A 107 -5.63 -8.67 -0.95
C VAL A 107 -5.55 -7.57 0.10
N LEU A 108 -6.63 -6.82 0.29
CA LEU A 108 -6.73 -5.79 1.33
C LEU A 108 -6.48 -6.36 2.73
N ARG A 109 -7.12 -7.48 3.08
CA ARG A 109 -6.89 -8.17 4.36
C ARG A 109 -5.42 -8.51 4.57
N ARG A 110 -4.74 -8.99 3.52
CA ARG A 110 -3.30 -9.27 3.59
C ARG A 110 -2.46 -8.03 3.85
N LEU A 111 -2.80 -6.90 3.23
CA LEU A 111 -2.08 -5.63 3.46
C LEU A 111 -2.20 -5.21 4.93
N LEU A 112 -3.42 -5.19 5.48
CA LEU A 112 -3.66 -4.84 6.88
C LEU A 112 -2.90 -5.76 7.84
N ARG A 113 -3.00 -7.08 7.65
CA ARG A 113 -2.31 -8.05 8.51
C ARG A 113 -0.79 -8.00 8.40
N ARG A 114 -0.25 -7.73 7.21
CA ARG A 114 1.20 -7.53 7.03
C ARG A 114 1.68 -6.26 7.73
N THR A 115 0.89 -5.20 7.74
CA THR A 115 1.19 -4.00 8.51
C THR A 115 1.30 -4.31 10.00
N VAL A 116 0.28 -4.97 10.57
CA VAL A 116 0.28 -5.36 11.98
C VAL A 116 1.48 -6.27 12.31
N LYS A 117 1.76 -7.26 11.44
CA LYS A 117 2.93 -8.14 11.59
C LYS A 117 4.23 -7.35 11.55
N ALA A 118 4.42 -6.44 10.59
CA ALA A 118 5.62 -5.64 10.48
C ALA A 118 5.84 -4.75 11.73
N MET A 119 4.75 -4.18 12.27
CA MET A 119 4.83 -3.42 13.52
C MET A 119 5.19 -4.30 14.74
N ARG A 120 4.71 -5.54 14.78
CA ARG A 120 5.15 -6.51 15.82
C ARG A 120 6.63 -6.85 15.70
N GLU A 121 7.14 -7.01 14.48
CA GLU A 121 8.57 -7.24 14.23
C GLU A 121 9.42 -6.01 14.63
N LEU A 122 8.85 -4.79 14.59
CA LEU A 122 9.45 -3.59 15.15
C LEU A 122 9.33 -3.50 16.69
N GLY A 123 8.61 -4.41 17.33
CA GLY A 123 8.47 -4.51 18.79
C GLY A 123 7.17 -3.96 19.36
N VAL A 124 6.20 -3.57 18.52
CA VAL A 124 4.91 -3.03 18.97
C VAL A 124 3.90 -4.18 19.17
N THR A 125 3.39 -4.31 20.39
CA THR A 125 2.38 -5.33 20.75
C THR A 125 0.96 -4.79 20.81
N GLY A 126 0.80 -3.47 20.94
CA GLY A 126 -0.50 -2.78 21.00
C GLY A 126 -1.16 -2.61 19.63
N PRO A 127 -2.37 -2.00 19.60
CA PRO A 127 -3.03 -1.62 18.36
C PRO A 127 -2.23 -0.51 17.64
N VAL A 128 -2.12 -0.60 16.32
CA VAL A 128 -1.32 0.32 15.50
C VAL A 128 -2.15 1.10 14.48
N MET A 129 -3.23 0.52 13.95
CA MET A 129 -4.07 1.17 12.96
C MET A 129 -4.71 2.48 13.45
N PRO A 130 -5.13 2.62 14.73
CA PRO A 130 -5.67 3.89 15.23
C PRO A 130 -4.70 5.07 15.19
N THR A 131 -3.39 4.80 15.09
CA THR A 131 -2.36 5.84 14.90
C THR A 131 -1.95 5.98 13.44
N LEU A 132 -1.68 4.87 12.76
CA LEU A 132 -1.11 4.87 11.41
C LEU A 132 -2.11 5.34 10.35
N LEU A 133 -3.36 4.90 10.44
CA LEU A 133 -4.37 5.18 9.43
C LEU A 133 -4.77 6.68 9.39
N PRO A 134 -5.06 7.35 10.52
CA PRO A 134 -5.30 8.79 10.54
C PRO A 134 -4.10 9.61 10.07
N THR A 135 -2.88 9.16 10.37
CA THR A 135 -1.65 9.81 9.90
C THR A 135 -1.55 9.74 8.37
N SER A 136 -1.81 8.57 7.78
CA SER A 136 -1.83 8.41 6.33
C SER A 136 -2.94 9.25 5.69
N LYS A 137 -4.14 9.29 6.29
CA LYS A 137 -5.23 10.15 5.83
C LYS A 137 -4.80 11.62 5.81
N ALA A 138 -4.22 12.10 6.89
CA ALA A 138 -3.81 13.50 7.00
C ALA A 138 -2.78 13.91 5.93
N ALA A 139 -1.86 13.00 5.57
CA ALA A 139 -0.89 13.24 4.51
C ALA A 139 -1.54 13.28 3.12
N MET A 140 -2.56 12.45 2.87
CA MET A 140 -3.17 12.29 1.55
C MET A 140 -4.39 13.20 1.31
N GLU A 141 -5.05 13.64 2.37
CA GLU A 141 -6.29 14.43 2.31
C GLU A 141 -6.20 15.71 1.44
N PRO A 142 -5.07 16.46 1.42
CA PRO A 142 -4.95 17.63 0.55
C PRO A 142 -5.13 17.31 -0.94
N SER A 143 -4.71 16.12 -1.37
CA SER A 143 -4.84 15.64 -2.76
C SER A 143 -6.11 14.81 -2.98
N TYR A 144 -6.66 14.22 -1.92
CA TYR A 144 -7.84 13.32 -1.94
C TYR A 144 -8.86 13.72 -0.87
N PRO A 145 -9.54 14.88 -1.02
CA PRO A 145 -10.46 15.40 -0.02
C PRO A 145 -11.67 14.48 0.26
N GLU A 146 -12.02 13.60 -0.69
CA GLU A 146 -13.08 12.59 -0.54
C GLU A 146 -12.82 11.61 0.60
N LEU A 147 -11.57 11.45 1.05
CA LEU A 147 -11.22 10.63 2.21
C LEU A 147 -11.97 11.07 3.48
N ASN A 148 -12.33 12.35 3.59
CA ASN A 148 -13.12 12.84 4.71
C ASN A 148 -14.50 12.18 4.81
N ASN A 149 -15.11 11.87 3.67
CA ASN A 149 -16.44 11.30 3.62
C ASN A 149 -16.47 9.82 3.97
N THR A 150 -15.38 9.11 3.71
CA THR A 150 -15.30 7.64 3.84
C THR A 150 -14.53 7.19 5.08
N PHE A 151 -13.78 8.08 5.71
CA PHE A 151 -12.79 7.71 6.74
C PHE A 151 -13.39 7.04 7.97
N HIS A 152 -14.60 7.39 8.37
CA HIS A 152 -15.27 6.73 9.48
C HIS A 152 -15.42 5.22 9.23
N ASP A 153 -16.04 4.86 8.10
CA ASP A 153 -16.28 3.45 7.73
C ASP A 153 -14.98 2.70 7.44
N VAL A 154 -13.99 3.41 6.89
CA VAL A 154 -12.65 2.88 6.61
C VAL A 154 -11.94 2.53 7.92
N SER A 155 -11.98 3.43 8.90
CA SER A 155 -11.34 3.23 10.19
C SER A 155 -11.97 2.09 10.98
N GLU A 156 -13.30 2.01 11.03
CA GLU A 156 -14.02 0.89 11.68
C GLU A 156 -13.62 -0.46 11.07
N ALA A 157 -13.58 -0.55 9.73
CA ALA A 157 -13.21 -1.77 9.03
C ALA A 157 -11.75 -2.19 9.30
N ALA A 158 -10.83 -1.23 9.29
CA ALA A 158 -9.41 -1.48 9.53
C ALA A 158 -9.13 -1.91 10.98
N TYR A 159 -9.74 -1.20 11.94
CA TYR A 159 -9.58 -1.50 13.38
C TYR A 159 -10.19 -2.86 13.73
N GLY A 160 -11.37 -3.17 13.19
CA GLY A 160 -11.98 -4.48 13.35
C GLY A 160 -11.16 -5.64 12.80
N GLU A 161 -10.52 -5.46 11.64
CA GLU A 161 -9.63 -6.48 11.05
C GLU A 161 -8.33 -6.63 11.88
N GLU A 162 -7.77 -5.53 12.39
CA GLU A 162 -6.61 -5.58 13.29
C GLU A 162 -6.94 -6.33 14.58
N ASP A 163 -8.07 -6.02 15.24
CA ASP A 163 -8.49 -6.67 16.47
C ASP A 163 -8.71 -8.18 16.27
N ALA A 164 -9.35 -8.56 15.17
CA ALA A 164 -9.57 -9.95 14.83
C ALA A 164 -8.24 -10.69 14.58
N PHE A 165 -7.30 -10.05 13.92
CA PHE A 165 -5.99 -10.64 13.64
C PHE A 165 -5.12 -10.75 14.89
N ARG A 166 -5.14 -9.74 15.77
CA ARG A 166 -4.40 -9.78 17.04
C ARG A 166 -4.87 -10.92 17.93
N ARG A 167 -6.19 -11.14 18.06
CA ARG A 167 -6.73 -12.31 18.78
C ARG A 167 -6.24 -13.63 18.18
N THR A 168 -6.16 -13.73 16.86
CA THR A 168 -5.63 -14.93 16.19
C THR A 168 -4.16 -15.16 16.52
N LEU A 169 -3.35 -14.10 16.56
CA LEU A 169 -1.93 -14.19 16.91
C LEU A 169 -1.72 -14.58 18.37
N GLU A 170 -2.52 -14.05 19.29
CA GLU A 170 -2.47 -14.38 20.71
C GLU A 170 -2.84 -15.85 20.93
N SER A 171 -3.95 -16.32 20.37
CA SER A 171 -4.37 -17.73 20.47
C SER A 171 -3.37 -18.68 19.82
N GLY A 172 -2.70 -18.27 18.73
CA GLY A 172 -1.67 -19.08 18.08
C GLY A 172 -0.38 -19.21 18.90
N THR A 173 -0.09 -18.23 19.74
CA THR A 173 1.10 -18.21 20.61
C THR A 173 0.89 -19.06 21.89
N GLU A 174 -0.36 -19.22 22.33
CA GLU A 174 -0.70 -20.06 23.50
C GLU A 174 -0.62 -21.59 23.21
N ILE A 175 -0.58 -21.97 21.92
CA ILE A 175 -0.55 -23.40 21.50
C ILE A 175 0.88 -23.94 21.36
N PHE A 176 1.90 -23.09 21.39
CA PHE A 176 3.31 -23.43 21.32
C PHE A 176 4.07 -22.99 22.57
#